data_91dfb36450b2ca1148cca13edd846c4f
#
_entry.id   91dfb36450b2ca1148cca13edd846c4f
#
_cell.length_a   1.000
_cell.length_b   1.000
_cell.length_c   1.000
_cell.angle_alpha   90.00
_cell.angle_beta   90.00
_cell.angle_gamma   90.00
#
_symmetry.space_group_name_H-M   'P 1'
#
loop_
_entity.id
_entity.type
_entity.pdbx_description
1 polymer ?
#
loop_
_entity_poly.entity_id
_entity_poly.type
_entity_poly.pdbx_seq_one_letter_code
_entity_poly.pdbx_strand_id
1 'polypeptide(L)'
;MDGTNQTAEITDHLKLDELALKVYDRIDRSWQTSSTFTQNLVDRVSVSQGGAIGNFEPLNQPAKDYIQETPLPKLLKSSETSSNSAAPVAKFTVVFAPTETLEVNP
;
A
#
# COMPACT_ATOMS: atom_id res chain seq x y z
N MET A 1 -18.25 -2.68 23.59
CA MET A 1 -17.81 -2.43 23.30
C MET A 1 -16.84 -2.43 23.11
N ASP A 2 -16.50 -2.55 22.60
CA ASP A 2 -15.62 -2.57 22.31
C ASP A 2 -14.83 -1.85 22.30
N GLY A 3 -14.80 -1.56 22.48
CA GLY A 3 -14.16 -0.70 22.55
C GLY A 3 -13.11 -0.48 22.06
N THR A 4 -13.02 -0.55 21.51
CA THR A 4 -12.06 -0.41 21.05
C THR A 4 -11.52 0.65 20.67
N ASN A 5 -11.05 1.20 20.94
CA ASN A 5 -10.32 2.22 20.72
C ASN A 5 -9.32 2.04 19.74
N GLN A 6 -9.27 1.09 19.03
CA GLN A 6 -8.27 0.93 18.11
C GLN A 6 -8.62 1.51 16.83
N THR A 7 -7.72 1.77 15.96
CA THR A 7 -7.97 2.19 14.60
C THR A 7 -8.78 1.13 13.93
N ALA A 8 -9.89 1.46 13.40
CA ALA A 8 -10.74 0.50 12.75
C ALA A 8 -10.13 0.06 11.43
N GLU A 9 -10.40 -1.14 11.04
CA GLU A 9 -9.93 -1.66 9.77
C GLU A 9 -11.12 -1.79 8.85
N ILE A 10 -10.99 -1.37 7.61
CA ILE A 10 -12.06 -1.49 6.64
C ILE A 10 -12.11 -2.93 6.16
N THR A 11 -13.24 -3.58 6.36
CA THR A 11 -13.38 -4.98 5.97
C THR A 11 -14.53 -5.22 5.00
N ASP A 12 -15.25 -4.19 4.61
CA ASP A 12 -16.36 -4.33 3.68
C ASP A 12 -15.80 -4.66 2.30
N HIS A 13 -16.20 -5.79 1.73
CA HIS A 13 -15.66 -6.25 0.46
C HIS A 13 -15.84 -5.26 -0.67
N LEU A 14 -16.97 -4.60 -0.75
CA LEU A 14 -17.18 -3.65 -1.83
C LEU A 14 -16.25 -2.46 -1.69
N LYS A 15 -16.05 -2.03 -0.45
CA LYS A 15 -15.16 -0.91 -0.21
C LYS A 15 -13.71 -1.31 -0.46
N LEU A 16 -13.33 -2.53 -0.09
CA LEU A 16 -11.98 -3.01 -0.33
C LEU A 16 -11.71 -3.12 -1.82
N ASP A 17 -12.67 -3.58 -2.61
CA ASP A 17 -12.48 -3.69 -4.04
C ASP A 17 -12.27 -2.30 -4.66
N GLU A 18 -13.04 -1.32 -4.22
CA GLU A 18 -12.89 0.02 -4.70
C GLU A 18 -11.54 0.59 -4.35
N LEU A 19 -11.12 0.40 -3.10
CA LEU A 19 -9.84 0.91 -2.64
C LEU A 19 -8.68 0.20 -3.34
N ALA A 20 -8.82 -1.08 -3.60
CA ALA A 20 -7.77 -1.83 -4.29
C ALA A 20 -7.52 -1.24 -5.67
N LEU A 21 -8.58 -0.87 -6.37
CA LEU A 21 -8.43 -0.25 -7.68
C LEU A 21 -7.76 1.12 -7.59
N LYS A 22 -8.10 1.89 -6.58
CA LYS A 22 -7.51 3.20 -6.41
C LYS A 22 -6.03 3.08 -6.06
N VAL A 23 -5.69 2.14 -5.19
CA VAL A 23 -4.31 1.92 -4.78
C VAL A 23 -3.50 1.42 -5.96
N TYR A 24 -4.05 0.46 -6.70
CA TYR A 24 -3.37 -0.07 -7.86
C TYR A 24 -3.04 1.06 -8.83
N ASP A 25 -4.03 1.86 -9.15
CA ASP A 25 -3.85 2.93 -10.11
C ASP A 25 -2.81 3.94 -9.63
N ARG A 26 -2.86 4.30 -8.37
CA ARG A 26 -1.94 5.26 -7.80
C ARG A 26 -0.49 4.74 -7.83
N ILE A 27 -0.30 3.49 -7.45
CA ILE A 27 1.03 2.90 -7.43
C ILE A 27 1.53 2.71 -8.85
N ASP A 28 0.67 2.21 -9.72
CA ASP A 28 1.05 1.92 -11.08
C ASP A 28 1.51 3.20 -11.81
N ARG A 29 0.79 4.27 -11.62
CA ARG A 29 1.13 5.53 -12.27
C ARG A 29 2.43 6.12 -11.74
N SER A 30 2.73 5.84 -10.48
CA SER A 30 3.91 6.39 -9.85
C SER A 30 5.14 5.51 -10.03
N TRP A 31 4.96 4.26 -10.47
CA TRP A 31 6.05 3.31 -10.58
C TRP A 31 6.65 3.44 -11.99
N GLN A 32 7.64 4.30 -12.10
CA GLN A 32 8.21 4.60 -13.40
C GLN A 32 9.67 4.22 -13.53
N THR A 33 10.22 3.57 -12.55
CA THR A 33 11.61 3.20 -12.57
C THR A 33 11.75 1.79 -13.10
N SER A 34 12.74 1.54 -13.92
CA SER A 34 12.99 0.18 -14.39
C SER A 34 13.41 -0.70 -13.23
N SER A 35 12.89 -1.90 -13.20
CA SER A 35 13.17 -2.80 -12.11
C SER A 35 14.50 -3.49 -12.27
N THR A 36 15.30 -3.50 -11.23
CA THR A 36 16.55 -4.25 -11.26
C THR A 36 16.48 -5.49 -10.36
N PHE A 37 15.38 -5.66 -9.63
CA PHE A 37 15.25 -6.80 -8.74
C PHE A 37 14.84 -8.04 -9.54
N THR A 38 15.15 -9.20 -9.01
CA THR A 38 14.88 -10.46 -9.69
C THR A 38 13.89 -11.34 -8.96
N GLN A 39 13.35 -10.86 -7.86
CA GLN A 39 12.37 -11.60 -7.08
C GLN A 39 11.24 -10.66 -6.76
N ASN A 40 10.08 -11.19 -6.45
CA ASN A 40 8.94 -10.36 -6.11
C ASN A 40 9.20 -9.57 -4.83
N LEU A 41 8.79 -8.33 -4.82
CA LEU A 41 8.86 -7.49 -3.62
C LEU A 41 7.47 -7.47 -3.03
N VAL A 42 7.33 -7.93 -1.79
CA VAL A 42 6.03 -8.03 -1.14
C VAL A 42 5.98 -7.03 0.00
N ASP A 43 5.00 -6.15 -0.02
CA ASP A 43 4.84 -5.12 0.98
C ASP A 43 3.41 -5.11 1.47
N ARG A 44 3.23 -4.70 2.72
CA ARG A 44 1.89 -4.46 3.24
C ARG A 44 1.69 -2.96 3.35
N VAL A 45 0.59 -2.45 2.85
CA VAL A 45 0.31 -1.02 2.91
C VAL A 45 -0.97 -0.77 3.66
N SER A 46 -1.02 0.35 4.37
CA SER A 46 -2.22 0.82 5.03
C SER A 46 -2.75 2.00 4.23
N VAL A 47 -4.03 1.97 3.92
CA VAL A 47 -4.64 2.92 3.00
C VAL A 47 -5.83 3.57 3.65
N SER A 48 -5.94 4.88 3.54
CA SER A 48 -7.08 5.61 4.09
C SER A 48 -8.31 5.41 3.20
N GLN A 49 -9.45 5.85 3.65
CA GLN A 49 -10.67 5.72 2.88
C GLN A 49 -10.60 6.43 1.54
N GLY A 50 -9.77 7.42 1.43
CA GLY A 50 -9.61 8.13 0.16
C GLY A 50 -8.60 7.52 -0.77
N GLY A 51 -7.96 6.44 -0.36
CA GLY A 51 -6.96 5.78 -1.19
C GLY A 51 -5.53 6.26 -0.98
N ALA A 52 -5.29 7.09 0.03
CA ALA A 52 -3.94 7.56 0.29
C ALA A 52 -3.17 6.53 1.11
N ILE A 53 -1.92 6.32 0.78
CA ILE A 53 -1.08 5.38 1.49
C ILE A 53 -0.53 6.07 2.72
N GLY A 54 -0.91 5.56 3.89
CA GLY A 54 -0.48 6.14 5.15
C GLY A 54 0.70 5.43 5.79
N ASN A 55 0.99 4.22 5.35
CA ASN A 55 2.12 3.47 5.88
C ASN A 55 2.39 2.27 4.99
N PHE A 56 3.60 1.74 5.04
CA PHE A 56 3.92 0.51 4.34
C PHE A 56 4.97 -0.24 5.11
N GLU A 57 5.02 -1.55 4.90
CA GLU A 57 5.97 -2.39 5.59
C GLU A 57 6.47 -3.47 4.62
N PRO A 58 7.75 -3.58 4.38
CA PRO A 58 8.28 -4.67 3.54
C PRO A 58 8.11 -6.01 4.26
N LEU A 59 7.61 -7.00 3.56
CA LEU A 59 7.35 -8.29 4.16
C LEU A 59 8.41 -9.35 3.83
N ASN A 60 9.23 -9.12 2.83
CA ASN A 60 10.28 -10.07 2.51
C ASN A 60 11.58 -9.32 2.29
N GLN A 61 12.69 -10.04 2.21
CA GLN A 61 13.99 -9.41 2.10
C GLN A 61 14.15 -8.60 0.81
N PRO A 62 13.74 -9.12 -0.35
CA PRO A 62 13.84 -8.31 -1.56
C PRO A 62 13.09 -6.98 -1.44
N ALA A 63 11.95 -6.98 -0.77
CA ALA A 63 11.20 -5.74 -0.59
C ALA A 63 11.98 -4.74 0.24
N LYS A 64 12.75 -5.21 1.23
CA LYS A 64 13.56 -4.32 2.03
C LYS A 64 14.73 -3.78 1.22
N ASP A 65 15.36 -4.66 0.45
CA ASP A 65 16.55 -4.30 -0.31
C ASP A 65 16.25 -3.33 -1.46
N TYR A 66 15.10 -3.47 -2.08
CA TYR A 66 14.77 -2.70 -3.26
C TYR A 66 13.63 -1.70 -3.05
N ILE A 67 13.36 -1.33 -1.80
CA ILE A 67 12.24 -0.44 -1.51
C ILE A 67 12.36 0.89 -2.26
N GLN A 68 13.56 1.34 -2.54
CA GLN A 68 13.78 2.58 -3.26
C GLN A 68 13.40 2.50 -4.73
N GLU A 69 13.23 1.30 -5.25
CA GLU A 69 12.79 1.13 -6.63
C GLU A 69 11.28 1.13 -6.74
N THR A 70 10.58 1.15 -5.62
CA THR A 70 9.13 1.20 -5.63
C THR A 70 8.68 2.63 -5.40
N PRO A 71 7.47 2.98 -5.77
CA PRO A 71 6.98 4.32 -5.51
C PRO A 71 6.46 4.51 -4.10
N LEU A 72 6.49 3.47 -3.25
CA LEU A 72 5.90 3.56 -1.92
C LEU A 72 6.46 4.67 -1.05
N PRO A 73 7.78 4.83 -0.94
CA PRO A 73 8.29 5.92 -0.12
C PRO A 73 7.84 7.30 -0.62
N LYS A 74 7.77 7.45 -1.94
CA LYS A 74 7.37 8.70 -2.53
C LYS A 74 5.90 8.96 -2.26
N LEU A 75 5.08 7.94 -2.39
CA LEU A 75 3.65 8.08 -2.15
C LEU A 75 3.35 8.35 -0.69
N LEU A 76 4.09 7.74 0.23
CA LEU A 76 3.91 7.98 1.63
C LEU A 76 4.23 9.44 1.94
N LYS A 77 5.33 9.94 1.38
CA LYS A 77 5.72 11.28 1.64
C LYS A 77 4.74 12.29 1.09
N SER A 78 4.20 12.03 -0.08
CA SER A 78 3.29 12.98 -0.67
C SER A 78 1.90 12.94 -0.06
N SER A 79 1.53 11.86 0.64
CA SER A 79 0.20 11.83 1.17
C SER A 79 0.09 12.70 2.39
N GLU A 80 1.14 13.00 3.11
CA GLU A 80 1.09 13.88 4.13
C GLU A 80 -0.09 13.99 4.91
N THR A 81 -0.72 13.03 5.25
CA THR A 81 -1.90 13.10 5.89
C THR A 81 -1.79 13.48 7.22
N SER A 82 -2.65 14.08 7.66
CA SER A 82 -2.69 14.42 8.90
C SER A 82 -2.90 13.33 9.69
N SER A 83 -2.54 12.93 10.28
CA SER A 83 -2.61 12.06 11.17
C SER A 83 -3.79 11.82 11.88
N ASN A 84 -4.82 11.71 11.39
CA ASN A 84 -5.97 11.39 12.10
C ASN A 84 -6.00 9.93 12.35
N SER A 85 -5.43 9.50 13.38
CA SER A 85 -5.28 8.09 13.63
C SER A 85 -6.57 7.40 13.94
N ALA A 86 -7.65 8.11 14.15
CA ALA A 86 -8.93 7.46 14.39
C ALA A 86 -9.63 7.05 13.11
N ALA A 87 -9.17 7.50 11.98
CA ALA A 87 -9.83 7.15 10.72
C ALA A 87 -9.61 5.68 10.37
N PRO A 88 -10.61 5.02 9.84
CA PRO A 88 -10.45 3.62 9.43
C PRO A 88 -9.44 3.49 8.30
N VAL A 89 -8.73 2.39 8.28
CA VAL A 89 -7.78 2.11 7.22
C VAL A 89 -8.01 0.73 6.66
N ALA A 90 -7.64 0.53 5.41
CA ALA A 90 -7.66 -0.77 4.78
C ALA A 90 -6.23 -1.23 4.61
N LYS A 91 -6.00 -2.52 4.74
CA LYS A 91 -4.67 -3.07 4.57
C LYS A 91 -4.64 -3.94 3.33
N PHE A 92 -3.61 -3.75 2.52
CA PHE A 92 -3.47 -4.50 1.29
C PHE A 92 -2.07 -5.07 1.21
N THR A 93 -1.95 -6.20 0.55
CA THR A 93 -0.65 -6.77 0.24
C THR A 93 -0.34 -6.37 -1.21
N VAL A 94 0.78 -5.73 -1.42
CA VAL A 94 1.17 -5.23 -2.72
C VAL A 94 2.41 -6.01 -3.17
N VAL A 95 2.39 -6.51 -4.38
CA VAL A 95 3.51 -7.29 -4.91
C VAL A 95 4.02 -6.60 -6.16
N PHE A 96 5.31 -6.30 -6.19
CA PHE A 96 5.98 -5.75 -7.37
C PHE A 96 6.80 -6.88 -7.96
N ALA A 97 6.48 -7.31 -9.17
CA ALA A 97 7.19 -8.40 -9.81
C ALA A 97 8.31 -7.88 -10.71
N PRO A 98 9.36 -8.67 -10.92
CA PRO A 98 10.47 -8.24 -11.78
C PRO A 98 10.05 -7.94 -13.21
N THR A 99 8.90 -8.46 -13.63
CA THR A 99 8.38 -8.20 -14.95
C THR A 99 7.64 -6.88 -15.00
N GLU A 100 7.73 -6.09 -13.94
CA GLU A 100 7.05 -4.81 -13.84
C GLU A 100 5.54 -4.97 -13.78
N THR A 101 5.10 -6.07 -13.20
CA THR A 101 3.70 -6.34 -12.96
C THR A 101 3.37 -6.03 -11.51
N LEU A 102 2.24 -5.44 -11.27
CA LEU A 102 1.82 -5.04 -9.95
C LEU A 102 0.59 -5.83 -9.54
N GLU A 103 0.55 -6.27 -8.28
CA GLU A 103 -0.64 -6.91 -7.73
C GLU A 103 -1.00 -6.22 -6.45
N VAL A 104 -2.28 -6.00 -6.23
CA VAL A 104 -2.79 -5.42 -4.98
C VAL A 104 -3.90 -6.34 -4.49
N ASN A 105 -3.72 -6.91 -3.30
CA ASN A 105 -4.68 -7.84 -2.72
C ASN A 105 -5.09 -7.37 -1.33
N PRO A 106 -6.34 -7.54 -0.96
CA PRO A 106 -6.80 -7.16 0.39
C PRO A 106 -6.13 -7.96 1.48
#